data_4ab6696d8d5cb72874a5c95335628bc5
#
_entry.id   4ab6696d8d5cb72874a5c95335628bc5
#
_cell.length_a   1.000
_cell.length_b   1.000
_cell.length_c   1.000
_cell.angle_alpha   90.00
_cell.angle_beta   90.00
_cell.angle_gamma   90.00
#
_symmetry.space_group_name_H-M   'P 1'
#
loop_
_entity.id
_entity.type
_entity.pdbx_description
1 polymer ?
#
loop_
_entity_poly.entity_id
_entity_poly.type
_entity_poly.pdbx_seq_one_letter_code
_entity_poly.pdbx_strand_id
1 'polypeptide(L)'
;HVSMGTRAIVTEMVNEMLKKLTDNKTGLYAFDPVVGEEKFNRALALYDAFEGAENGRITVGFGVQATDMLSTELLCRMYREARSRNKKFMLHLEQGDREIDQMQRRYGKRSIAYLEELGMLDENLLAVHLTESPGEDAKYLPGKGASLLHCAGAIGLIDGINPPIGEYLAAGGSVALGSDHVPGNNCSNMFNVP
;
A
#
# COMPACT_ATOMS: atom_id res chain seq x y z
N HIS A 1 -11.34 10.93 13.68
CA HIS A 1 -11.34 9.69 14.44
C HIS A 1 -11.32 9.95 15.97
N VAL A 2 -10.40 10.80 16.45
CA VAL A 2 -10.30 11.14 17.88
C VAL A 2 -11.64 11.62 18.43
N SER A 3 -12.20 12.70 17.87
CA SER A 3 -13.46 13.31 18.31
C SER A 3 -14.70 12.42 18.12
N MET A 4 -14.68 11.51 17.15
CA MET A 4 -15.79 10.61 16.83
C MET A 4 -15.78 9.32 17.65
N GLY A 5 -14.77 9.09 18.48
CA GLY A 5 -14.67 7.90 19.30
C GLY A 5 -14.39 6.61 18.53
N THR A 6 -13.99 6.68 17.26
CA THR A 6 -13.71 5.48 16.45
C THR A 6 -12.35 4.86 16.79
N ARG A 7 -12.21 3.57 16.55
CA ARG A 7 -10.91 2.89 16.55
C ARG A 7 -10.32 2.97 15.15
N ALA A 8 -9.05 3.36 15.01
CA ALA A 8 -8.43 3.54 13.70
C ALA A 8 -6.94 3.22 13.71
N ILE A 9 -6.44 2.73 12.58
CA ILE A 9 -5.02 2.78 12.20
C ILE A 9 -4.91 3.89 11.16
N VAL A 10 -4.11 4.91 11.44
CA VAL A 10 -3.91 6.05 10.54
C VAL A 10 -2.51 6.01 9.94
N THR A 11 -2.37 6.46 8.70
CA THR A 11 -1.06 6.52 8.01
C THR A 11 -0.94 7.81 7.21
N GLU A 12 0.27 8.32 7.09
CA GLU A 12 0.64 9.24 6.00
C GLU A 12 0.95 8.39 4.77
N MET A 13 0.44 8.78 3.61
CA MET A 13 0.72 8.10 2.34
C MET A 13 1.94 8.72 1.68
N VAL A 14 3.12 8.16 1.92
CA VAL A 14 4.40 8.69 1.46
C VAL A 14 4.66 8.32 0.00
N ASN A 15 5.12 9.28 -0.78
CA ASN A 15 5.66 9.12 -2.14
C ASN A 15 6.62 10.28 -2.45
N GLU A 16 7.42 10.16 -3.51
CA GLU A 16 8.34 11.20 -3.98
C GLU A 16 7.81 11.99 -5.17
N MET A 17 6.50 12.15 -5.27
CA MET A 17 5.87 12.80 -6.41
C MET A 17 5.14 14.08 -6.00
N LEU A 18 5.63 15.23 -6.46
CA LEU A 18 4.88 16.48 -6.35
C LEU A 18 3.71 16.50 -7.35
N LYS A 19 3.98 16.03 -8.56
CA LYS A 19 3.01 15.78 -9.64
C LYS A 19 3.38 14.48 -10.33
N LYS A 20 2.40 13.78 -10.93
CA LYS A 20 2.67 12.62 -11.78
C LYS A 20 3.34 13.07 -13.09
N LEU A 21 4.59 13.47 -12.99
CA LEU A 21 5.41 13.86 -14.13
C LEU A 21 6.27 12.67 -14.55
N THR A 22 6.23 12.36 -15.82
CA THR A 22 7.12 11.39 -16.44
C THR A 22 8.24 12.11 -17.15
N ASP A 23 9.44 11.55 -17.10
CA ASP A 23 10.55 11.96 -17.94
C ASP A 23 10.21 11.65 -19.42
N ASN A 24 10.30 12.66 -20.29
CA ASN A 24 9.89 12.53 -21.69
C ASN A 24 10.73 11.55 -22.51
N LYS A 25 11.94 11.20 -22.05
CA LYS A 25 12.83 10.28 -22.76
C LYS A 25 12.62 8.84 -22.33
N THR A 26 12.43 8.64 -21.03
CA THR A 26 12.33 7.30 -20.43
C THR A 26 10.89 6.87 -20.18
N GLY A 27 9.93 7.80 -20.09
CA GLY A 27 8.57 7.53 -19.66
C GLY A 27 8.46 7.13 -18.18
N LEU A 28 9.55 7.20 -17.43
CA LEU A 28 9.57 6.89 -16.00
C LEU A 28 9.11 8.08 -15.16
N TYR A 29 8.52 7.82 -14.03
CA TYR A 29 8.21 8.86 -13.05
C TYR A 29 9.48 9.56 -12.56
N ALA A 30 9.44 10.89 -12.54
CA ALA A 30 10.47 11.71 -11.92
C ALA A 30 10.19 11.79 -10.41
N PHE A 31 11.18 11.46 -9.61
CA PHE A 31 11.12 11.56 -8.16
C PHE A 31 11.66 12.90 -7.68
N ASP A 32 11.04 13.45 -6.66
CA ASP A 32 11.48 14.65 -5.94
C ASP A 32 11.84 14.28 -4.51
N PRO A 33 13.15 14.17 -4.19
CA PRO A 33 13.59 13.77 -2.86
C PRO A 33 13.17 14.76 -1.74
N VAL A 34 12.97 16.04 -2.08
CA VAL A 34 12.50 17.05 -1.10
C VAL A 34 11.07 16.73 -0.68
N VAL A 35 10.21 16.44 -1.65
CA VAL A 35 8.83 16.03 -1.39
C VAL A 35 8.79 14.72 -0.60
N GLY A 36 9.66 13.77 -0.93
CA GLY A 36 9.79 12.51 -0.21
C GLY A 36 10.17 12.71 1.25
N GLU A 37 11.19 13.54 1.50
CA GLU A 37 11.66 13.83 2.86
C GLU A 37 10.61 14.56 3.71
N GLU A 38 9.91 15.53 3.12
CA GLU A 38 8.80 16.21 3.80
C GLU A 38 7.70 15.24 4.23
N LYS A 39 7.29 14.32 3.34
CA LYS A 39 6.26 13.32 3.65
C LYS A 39 6.73 12.29 4.67
N PHE A 40 8.00 11.86 4.57
CA PHE A 40 8.61 10.99 5.56
C PHE A 40 8.58 11.61 6.97
N ASN A 41 8.99 12.87 7.07
CA ASN A 41 8.97 13.60 8.35
C ASN A 41 7.53 13.77 8.88
N ARG A 42 6.53 13.96 8.01
CA ARG A 42 5.12 13.98 8.41
C ARG A 42 4.65 12.62 8.94
N ALA A 43 5.10 11.51 8.34
CA ALA A 43 4.78 10.17 8.83
C ALA A 43 5.34 9.94 10.25
N LEU A 44 6.57 10.37 10.52
CA LEU A 44 7.15 10.31 11.87
C LEU A 44 6.41 11.20 12.86
N ALA A 45 6.11 12.44 12.48
CA ALA A 45 5.36 13.36 13.33
C ALA A 45 3.94 12.85 13.63
N LEU A 46 3.29 12.20 12.67
CA LEU A 46 1.99 11.57 12.88
C LEU A 46 2.09 10.44 13.92
N TYR A 47 3.14 9.61 13.82
CA TYR A 47 3.39 8.56 14.79
C TYR A 47 3.59 9.13 16.20
N ASP A 48 4.50 10.11 16.34
CA ASP A 48 4.83 10.71 17.63
C ASP A 48 3.63 11.39 18.29
N ALA A 49 2.73 11.97 17.48
CA ALA A 49 1.57 12.69 17.99
C ALA A 49 0.38 11.79 18.36
N PHE A 50 0.19 10.65 17.68
CA PHE A 50 -1.07 9.92 17.77
C PHE A 50 -0.95 8.43 18.09
N GLU A 51 0.26 7.85 18.11
CA GLU A 51 0.39 6.44 18.48
C GLU A 51 -0.08 6.21 19.92
N GLY A 52 -1.01 5.28 20.08
CA GLY A 52 -1.59 4.95 21.38
C GLY A 52 -2.61 5.97 21.90
N ALA A 53 -2.90 7.02 21.16
CA ALA A 53 -3.86 8.04 21.58
C ALA A 53 -5.25 7.46 21.89
N GLU A 54 -6.00 8.18 22.74
CA GLU A 54 -7.36 7.82 23.14
C GLU A 54 -7.43 6.40 23.75
N ASN A 55 -6.54 6.11 24.70
CA ASN A 55 -6.43 4.83 25.36
C ASN A 55 -6.20 3.65 24.37
N GLY A 56 -5.35 3.87 23.35
CA GLY A 56 -5.01 2.87 22.34
C GLY A 56 -6.08 2.66 21.26
N ARG A 57 -7.09 3.54 21.17
CA ARG A 57 -8.05 3.49 20.06
C ARG A 57 -7.44 3.95 18.73
N ILE A 58 -6.49 4.87 18.79
CA ILE A 58 -5.75 5.35 17.62
C ILE A 58 -4.38 4.72 17.63
N THR A 59 -4.02 4.08 16.54
CA THR A 59 -2.67 3.59 16.28
C THR A 59 -2.17 4.13 14.93
N VAL A 60 -0.85 4.16 14.76
CA VAL A 60 -0.25 4.68 13.53
C VAL A 60 0.50 3.57 12.82
N GLY A 61 0.20 3.39 11.54
CA GLY A 61 0.97 2.57 10.61
C GLY A 61 1.90 3.42 9.75
N PHE A 62 2.69 2.76 8.92
CA PHE A 62 3.53 3.42 7.94
C PHE A 62 3.07 3.03 6.54
N GLY A 63 2.75 4.02 5.72
CA GLY A 63 2.20 3.79 4.39
C GLY A 63 3.02 4.48 3.30
N VAL A 64 3.20 3.79 2.19
CA VAL A 64 3.69 4.38 0.94
C VAL A 64 2.62 4.23 -0.14
N GLN A 65 2.64 5.11 -1.13
CA GLN A 65 1.57 5.08 -2.12
C GLN A 65 1.63 3.82 -2.99
N ALA A 66 2.75 3.55 -3.64
CA ALA A 66 3.00 2.35 -4.43
C ALA A 66 4.50 2.23 -4.68
N THR A 67 4.98 1.06 -5.05
CA THR A 67 6.41 0.78 -5.28
C THR A 67 7.04 1.60 -6.40
N ASP A 68 6.25 1.99 -7.40
CA ASP A 68 6.67 2.78 -8.56
C ASP A 68 6.74 4.29 -8.30
N MET A 69 6.28 4.76 -7.14
CA MET A 69 6.11 6.19 -6.84
C MET A 69 7.12 6.76 -5.84
N LEU A 70 8.16 6.01 -5.52
CA LEU A 70 9.24 6.46 -4.64
C LEU A 70 10.54 5.70 -4.94
N SER A 71 11.65 6.27 -4.46
CA SER A 71 12.96 5.64 -4.56
C SER A 71 13.07 4.41 -3.64
N THR A 72 13.99 3.50 -3.99
CA THR A 72 14.36 2.37 -3.14
C THR A 72 14.80 2.83 -1.74
N GLU A 73 15.52 3.93 -1.69
CA GLU A 73 16.03 4.47 -0.42
C GLU A 73 14.88 4.85 0.52
N LEU A 74 13.91 5.63 0.03
CA LEU A 74 12.77 6.06 0.83
C LEU A 74 11.85 4.88 1.18
N LEU A 75 11.63 3.95 0.25
CA LEU A 75 10.88 2.72 0.50
C LEU A 75 11.49 1.92 1.66
N CYS A 76 12.81 1.70 1.62
CA CYS A 76 13.54 0.99 2.68
C CYS A 76 13.49 1.74 4.03
N ARG A 77 13.54 3.06 4.02
CA ARG A 77 13.42 3.87 5.24
C ARG A 77 12.04 3.71 5.87
N MET A 78 10.98 3.84 5.08
CA MET A 78 9.60 3.68 5.54
C MET A 78 9.34 2.28 6.10
N TYR A 79 9.80 1.24 5.42
CA TYR A 79 9.67 -0.13 5.90
C TYR A 79 10.42 -0.37 7.22
N ARG A 80 11.65 0.16 7.37
CA ARG A 80 12.41 0.05 8.62
C ARG A 80 11.70 0.72 9.80
N GLU A 81 11.07 1.88 9.57
CA GLU A 81 10.26 2.55 10.58
C GLU A 81 9.07 1.69 11.03
N ALA A 82 8.35 1.11 10.07
CA ALA A 82 7.24 0.20 10.37
C ALA A 82 7.73 -1.01 11.19
N ARG A 83 8.77 -1.68 10.72
CA ARG A 83 9.28 -2.91 11.32
C ARG A 83 9.87 -2.68 12.72
N SER A 84 10.69 -1.64 12.90
CA SER A 84 11.31 -1.33 14.19
C SER A 84 10.30 -1.03 15.30
N ARG A 85 9.10 -0.56 14.91
CA ARG A 85 7.99 -0.24 15.81
C ARG A 85 6.92 -1.31 15.87
N ASN A 86 7.11 -2.42 15.15
CA ASN A 86 6.11 -3.49 15.00
C ASN A 86 4.74 -2.95 14.53
N LYS A 87 4.76 -2.14 13.46
CA LYS A 87 3.58 -1.53 12.85
C LYS A 87 3.34 -2.08 11.46
N LYS A 88 2.07 -1.99 11.00
CA LYS A 88 1.75 -2.33 9.62
C LYS A 88 2.46 -1.39 8.64
N PHE A 89 2.97 -2.00 7.57
CA PHE A 89 3.49 -1.33 6.39
C PHE A 89 2.50 -1.53 5.24
N MET A 90 1.92 -0.45 4.75
CA MET A 90 0.81 -0.48 3.80
C MET A 90 1.19 0.18 2.49
N LEU A 91 0.81 -0.43 1.36
CA LEU A 91 0.96 0.16 0.03
C LEU A 91 -0.03 -0.44 -0.97
N HIS A 92 -0.38 0.36 -2.00
CA HIS A 92 -0.98 -0.20 -3.20
C HIS A 92 0.05 -1.09 -3.87
N LEU A 93 -0.34 -2.29 -4.23
CA LEU A 93 0.56 -3.29 -4.75
C LEU A 93 -0.06 -3.99 -5.96
N GLU A 94 0.67 -3.96 -7.06
CA GLU A 94 0.26 -4.53 -8.35
C GLU A 94 -1.16 -4.10 -8.77
N GLN A 95 -1.38 -2.78 -8.75
CA GLN A 95 -2.61 -2.15 -9.19
C GLN A 95 -2.42 -1.46 -10.54
N GLY A 96 -2.96 -2.08 -11.59
CA GLY A 96 -3.02 -1.55 -12.94
C GLY A 96 -1.71 -1.65 -13.71
N ASP A 97 -1.85 -1.68 -15.04
CA ASP A 97 -0.76 -1.84 -16.00
C ASP A 97 0.37 -0.84 -15.82
N ARG A 98 0.06 0.37 -15.35
CA ARG A 98 1.04 1.44 -15.18
C ARG A 98 2.09 1.11 -14.12
N GLU A 99 1.70 0.58 -12.97
CA GLU A 99 2.66 0.16 -11.95
C GLU A 99 3.58 -0.92 -12.50
N ILE A 100 2.99 -1.91 -13.17
CA ILE A 100 3.74 -3.01 -13.79
C ILE A 100 4.76 -2.46 -14.80
N ASP A 101 4.36 -1.55 -15.70
CA ASP A 101 5.25 -0.93 -16.70
C ASP A 101 6.38 -0.13 -16.03
N GLN A 102 6.08 0.71 -15.05
CA GLN A 102 7.08 1.50 -14.32
C GLN A 102 8.10 0.61 -13.61
N MET A 103 7.65 -0.44 -12.92
CA MET A 103 8.52 -1.36 -12.20
C MET A 103 9.37 -2.19 -13.16
N GLN A 104 8.78 -2.70 -14.26
CA GLN A 104 9.51 -3.46 -15.25
C GLN A 104 10.60 -2.63 -15.93
N ARG A 105 10.30 -1.37 -16.30
CA ARG A 105 11.29 -0.47 -16.93
C ARG A 105 12.39 -0.01 -15.98
N ARG A 106 12.06 0.24 -14.71
CA ARG A 106 13.01 0.77 -13.74
C ARG A 106 13.88 -0.31 -13.10
N TYR A 107 13.29 -1.47 -12.80
CA TYR A 107 13.92 -2.51 -12.00
C TYR A 107 13.99 -3.89 -12.69
N GLY A 108 13.38 -4.04 -13.85
CA GLY A 108 13.36 -5.30 -14.60
C GLY A 108 12.50 -6.39 -13.96
N LYS A 109 11.58 -6.04 -13.07
CA LYS A 109 10.74 -6.99 -12.33
C LYS A 109 9.43 -6.39 -11.85
N ARG A 110 8.50 -7.24 -11.44
CA ARG A 110 7.23 -6.85 -10.81
C ARG A 110 7.43 -6.44 -9.35
N SER A 111 6.45 -5.73 -8.80
CA SER A 111 6.52 -5.15 -7.46
C SER A 111 6.71 -6.19 -6.36
N ILE A 112 6.01 -7.33 -6.43
CA ILE A 112 6.14 -8.41 -5.43
C ILE A 112 7.57 -8.98 -5.43
N ALA A 113 8.12 -9.30 -6.61
CA ALA A 113 9.49 -9.81 -6.72
C ALA A 113 10.52 -8.77 -6.24
N TYR A 114 10.26 -7.48 -6.46
CA TYR A 114 11.10 -6.40 -5.98
C TYR A 114 11.07 -6.29 -4.45
N LEU A 115 9.89 -6.33 -3.85
CA LEU A 115 9.75 -6.32 -2.39
C LEU A 115 10.37 -7.57 -1.73
N GLU A 116 10.30 -8.72 -2.39
CA GLU A 116 10.98 -9.95 -1.93
C GLU A 116 12.50 -9.77 -1.85
N GLU A 117 13.12 -9.24 -2.90
CA GLU A 117 14.57 -8.96 -2.89
C GLU A 117 14.99 -8.00 -1.78
N LEU A 118 14.11 -7.05 -1.46
CA LEU A 118 14.34 -6.09 -0.37
C LEU A 118 14.02 -6.66 1.02
N GLY A 119 13.52 -7.90 1.11
CA GLY A 119 13.14 -8.56 2.36
C GLY A 119 11.94 -7.90 3.05
N MET A 120 10.99 -7.40 2.25
CA MET A 120 9.82 -6.64 2.74
C MET A 120 8.51 -7.44 2.71
N LEU A 121 8.55 -8.72 2.36
CA LEU A 121 7.38 -9.59 2.42
C LEU A 121 7.34 -10.30 3.77
N ASP A 122 6.58 -9.78 4.70
CA ASP A 122 6.38 -10.33 6.03
C ASP A 122 4.98 -10.04 6.60
N GLU A 123 4.76 -10.40 7.85
CA GLU A 123 3.49 -10.23 8.56
C GLU A 123 3.11 -8.76 8.80
N ASN A 124 4.03 -7.81 8.63
CA ASN A 124 3.73 -6.40 8.73
C ASN A 124 3.12 -5.84 7.44
N LEU A 125 3.33 -6.51 6.30
CA LEU A 125 2.83 -6.06 5.02
C LEU A 125 1.29 -6.13 4.96
N LEU A 126 0.68 -5.00 4.62
CA LEU A 126 -0.71 -4.89 4.21
C LEU A 126 -0.74 -4.47 2.73
N ALA A 127 -0.90 -5.46 1.86
CA ALA A 127 -0.98 -5.24 0.42
C ALA A 127 -2.39 -4.79 0.04
N VAL A 128 -2.50 -3.67 -0.68
CA VAL A 128 -3.79 -3.14 -1.13
C VAL A 128 -3.98 -3.48 -2.61
N HIS A 129 -5.14 -3.98 -2.96
CA HIS A 129 -5.64 -4.35 -4.29
C HIS A 129 -5.15 -5.68 -4.85
N LEU A 130 -3.91 -5.83 -5.30
CA LEU A 130 -3.36 -7.01 -6.00
C LEU A 130 -4.14 -7.37 -7.29
N THR A 131 -4.68 -6.38 -8.02
CA THR A 131 -5.52 -6.61 -9.20
C THR A 131 -4.77 -7.29 -10.35
N GLU A 132 -3.52 -6.90 -10.57
CA GLU A 132 -2.66 -7.46 -11.63
C GLU A 132 -1.81 -8.64 -11.16
N SER A 133 -2.03 -9.11 -9.93
CA SER A 133 -1.22 -10.19 -9.34
C SER A 133 -1.63 -11.53 -9.94
N PRO A 134 -0.70 -12.32 -10.50
CA PRO A 134 -0.98 -13.69 -10.89
C PRO A 134 -1.42 -14.54 -9.70
N GLY A 135 -2.25 -15.56 -9.94
CA GLY A 135 -2.70 -16.45 -8.88
C GLY A 135 -1.58 -17.16 -8.11
N GLU A 136 -0.40 -17.31 -8.70
CA GLU A 136 0.78 -17.84 -8.01
C GLU A 136 1.30 -16.89 -6.94
N ASP A 137 1.37 -15.61 -7.20
CA ASP A 137 1.76 -14.58 -6.23
C ASP A 137 0.74 -14.49 -5.09
N ALA A 138 -0.55 -14.61 -5.42
CA ALA A 138 -1.61 -14.67 -4.42
C ALA A 138 -1.49 -15.87 -3.47
N LYS A 139 -0.95 -16.99 -3.92
CA LYS A 139 -0.64 -18.15 -3.07
C LYS A 139 0.64 -17.96 -2.26
N TYR A 140 1.58 -17.20 -2.78
CA TYR A 140 2.88 -16.97 -2.17
C TYR A 140 2.84 -16.02 -0.98
N LEU A 141 2.14 -14.90 -1.11
CA LEU A 141 2.06 -13.85 -0.10
C LEU A 141 1.52 -14.31 1.27
N PRO A 142 0.47 -15.17 1.34
CA PRO A 142 0.01 -15.73 2.62
C PRO A 142 1.09 -16.49 3.38
N GLY A 143 1.94 -17.23 2.67
CA GLY A 143 3.07 -17.94 3.26
C GLY A 143 4.13 -17.05 3.90
N LYS A 144 4.15 -15.76 3.56
CA LYS A 144 4.98 -14.71 4.17
C LYS A 144 4.29 -14.00 5.33
N GLY A 145 3.01 -14.30 5.59
CA GLY A 145 2.20 -13.64 6.62
C GLY A 145 1.58 -12.32 6.19
N ALA A 146 1.76 -11.91 4.93
CA ALA A 146 1.17 -10.67 4.41
C ALA A 146 -0.36 -10.72 4.43
N SER A 147 -1.00 -9.58 4.65
CA SER A 147 -2.46 -9.43 4.61
C SER A 147 -2.88 -8.67 3.36
N LEU A 148 -4.06 -8.98 2.83
CA LEU A 148 -4.65 -8.28 1.69
C LEU A 148 -5.78 -7.36 2.14
N LEU A 149 -5.79 -6.12 1.65
CA LEU A 149 -6.91 -5.21 1.74
C LEU A 149 -7.61 -5.14 0.38
N HIS A 150 -8.79 -5.73 0.30
CA HIS A 150 -9.60 -5.78 -0.91
C HIS A 150 -10.60 -4.64 -0.95
N CYS A 151 -10.54 -3.81 -1.98
CA CYS A 151 -11.41 -2.65 -2.20
C CYS A 151 -12.34 -2.90 -3.40
N ALA A 152 -13.23 -3.90 -3.30
CA ALA A 152 -14.02 -4.43 -4.40
C ALA A 152 -14.77 -3.37 -5.20
N GLY A 153 -15.44 -2.42 -4.52
CA GLY A 153 -16.22 -1.39 -5.18
C GLY A 153 -15.37 -0.43 -6.02
N ALA A 154 -14.20 -0.03 -5.52
CA ALA A 154 -13.27 0.83 -6.26
C ALA A 154 -12.65 0.09 -7.45
N ILE A 155 -12.21 -1.14 -7.23
CA ILE A 155 -11.59 -1.97 -8.26
C ILE A 155 -12.54 -2.26 -9.41
N GLY A 156 -13.79 -2.58 -9.12
CA GLY A 156 -14.79 -2.81 -10.15
C GLY A 156 -15.05 -1.63 -11.08
N LEU A 157 -14.90 -0.40 -10.55
CA LEU A 157 -15.08 0.84 -11.32
C LEU A 157 -13.81 1.34 -12.03
N ILE A 158 -12.65 1.14 -11.42
CA ILE A 158 -11.38 1.71 -11.91
C ILE A 158 -10.67 0.73 -12.83
N ASP A 159 -10.45 -0.49 -12.37
CA ASP A 159 -9.62 -1.47 -13.06
C ASP A 159 -10.46 -2.51 -13.82
N GLY A 160 -11.68 -2.77 -13.37
CA GLY A 160 -12.58 -3.79 -13.97
C GLY A 160 -12.09 -5.22 -13.81
N ILE A 161 -11.07 -5.44 -12.98
CA ILE A 161 -10.39 -6.72 -12.75
C ILE A 161 -10.48 -7.05 -11.26
N ASN A 162 -10.91 -8.25 -10.92
CA ASN A 162 -10.89 -8.71 -9.55
C ASN A 162 -9.55 -9.37 -9.22
N PRO A 163 -8.95 -9.06 -8.06
CA PRO A 163 -7.76 -9.75 -7.60
C PRO A 163 -8.08 -11.23 -7.28
N PRO A 164 -7.08 -12.12 -7.23
CA PRO A 164 -7.25 -13.55 -6.99
C PRO A 164 -7.56 -13.87 -5.52
N ILE A 165 -8.71 -13.35 -5.01
CA ILE A 165 -9.13 -13.49 -3.62
C ILE A 165 -9.31 -14.94 -3.20
N GLY A 166 -9.91 -15.77 -4.09
CA GLY A 166 -10.15 -17.18 -3.82
C GLY A 166 -8.86 -17.94 -3.57
N GLU A 167 -7.85 -17.70 -4.38
CA GLU A 167 -6.52 -18.28 -4.26
C GLU A 167 -5.81 -17.82 -2.99
N TYR A 168 -5.95 -16.53 -2.67
CA TYR A 168 -5.37 -15.94 -1.46
C TYR A 168 -5.94 -16.56 -0.18
N LEU A 169 -7.26 -16.68 -0.10
CA LEU A 169 -7.96 -17.30 1.03
C LEU A 169 -7.66 -18.81 1.12
N ALA A 170 -7.66 -19.52 -0.01
CA ALA A 170 -7.34 -20.94 -0.05
C ALA A 170 -5.89 -21.24 0.40
N ALA A 171 -4.99 -20.30 0.23
CA ALA A 171 -3.61 -20.36 0.73
C ALA A 171 -3.48 -19.98 2.23
N GLY A 172 -4.59 -19.73 2.92
CA GLY A 172 -4.61 -19.35 4.34
C GLY A 172 -4.36 -17.86 4.59
N GLY A 173 -4.46 -17.03 3.58
CA GLY A 173 -4.25 -15.59 3.69
C GLY A 173 -5.35 -14.86 4.43
N SER A 174 -5.01 -13.78 5.09
CA SER A 174 -5.96 -12.86 5.74
C SER A 174 -6.39 -11.77 4.77
N VAL A 175 -7.70 -11.60 4.59
CA VAL A 175 -8.28 -10.57 3.73
C VAL A 175 -9.15 -9.65 4.56
N ALA A 176 -8.92 -8.34 4.44
CA ALA A 176 -9.81 -7.31 4.97
C ALA A 176 -10.50 -6.58 3.81
N LEU A 177 -11.64 -5.96 4.10
CA LEU A 177 -12.38 -5.16 3.13
C LEU A 177 -12.09 -3.67 3.33
N GLY A 178 -11.94 -2.93 2.22
CA GLY A 178 -11.79 -1.49 2.19
C GLY A 178 -12.77 -0.84 1.21
N SER A 179 -13.18 0.39 1.50
CA SER A 179 -14.00 1.19 0.56
C SER A 179 -13.15 1.93 -0.47
N ASP A 180 -11.85 2.05 -0.22
CA ASP A 180 -11.00 2.98 -0.93
C ASP A 180 -11.53 4.42 -0.80
N HIS A 181 -11.54 5.22 -1.86
CA HIS A 181 -12.08 6.58 -1.83
C HIS A 181 -13.52 6.61 -2.33
N VAL A 182 -14.30 7.58 -1.84
CA VAL A 182 -15.72 7.75 -2.21
C VAL A 182 -15.95 7.84 -3.73
N PRO A 183 -15.15 8.61 -4.52
CA PRO A 183 -15.32 8.61 -5.97
C PRO A 183 -15.11 7.26 -6.65
N GLY A 184 -14.39 6.34 -6.02
CA GLY A 184 -14.11 5.03 -6.59
C GLY A 184 -15.28 4.05 -6.53
N ASN A 185 -16.18 4.19 -5.55
CA ASN A 185 -17.33 3.28 -5.40
C ASN A 185 -18.66 3.99 -5.09
N ASN A 186 -18.64 5.31 -5.07
CA ASN A 186 -19.78 6.17 -4.72
C ASN A 186 -20.45 5.81 -3.38
N CYS A 187 -19.77 5.08 -2.52
CA CYS A 187 -20.28 4.61 -1.24
C CYS A 187 -19.12 4.35 -0.26
N SER A 188 -19.26 4.79 0.98
CA SER A 188 -18.35 4.47 2.09
C SER A 188 -18.93 3.42 3.04
N ASN A 189 -20.07 2.82 2.69
CA ASN A 189 -20.70 1.79 3.51
C ASN A 189 -20.15 0.41 3.12
N MET A 190 -19.37 -0.18 4.01
CA MET A 190 -18.73 -1.47 3.81
C MET A 190 -19.72 -2.64 3.59
N PHE A 191 -20.96 -2.50 4.04
CA PHE A 191 -22.00 -3.51 3.79
C PHE A 191 -22.58 -3.46 2.38
N ASN A 192 -22.27 -2.40 1.62
CA ASN A 192 -22.70 -2.23 0.22
C ASN A 192 -21.52 -2.40 -0.76
N VAL A 193 -20.34 -2.78 -0.28
CA VAL A 193 -19.21 -3.16 -1.12
C VAL A 193 -19.41 -4.63 -1.50
N PRO A 194 -19.58 -4.95 -2.80
CA PRO A 194 -19.79 -6.32 -3.25
C PRO A 194 -18.59 -7.22 -3.04
#